data_4d887de440b60372cbef76b2133c5623
#
_entry.id   4d887de440b60372cbef76b2133c5623
#
_cell.length_a   1.000
_cell.length_b   1.000
_cell.length_c   1.000
_cell.angle_alpha   90.00
_cell.angle_beta   90.00
_cell.angle_gamma   90.00
#
_symmetry.space_group_name_H-M   'P 1'
#
loop_
_entity.id
_entity.type
_entity.pdbx_description
1 polymer ?
#
loop_
_entity_poly.entity_id
_entity_poly.type
_entity_poly.pdbx_seq_one_letter_code
_entity_poly.pdbx_strand_id
1 'polypeptide(L)'
;MEKITAQTGPLAFIGGGAMTEAIIKGILGAGLADPGEIFVGEPSAARCEYLQKTYGIKASGDNKAVVKYAGLIILAVKPQVVDAAITAELAAAMPPQATVLSIMGSVDLAKLHQVVPGHAVIRVMPNTPLAVGAGMTAIAPDSKVRSEMIDAAKTIFGSCGEVEVVAESAIEAITAVSGCGPGYVFMLIDALADAGVNAGLPRALAIKLAAQTFAGSGKMVLETALHPAQLRDQVTSPGGTTIAGIHALENRGVRAAMYDAVLAVLERSEKLKGK
;
A
#
# COMPACT_ATOMS: atom_id res chain seq x y z
N MET A 1 -1.23 6.79 -23.18
CA MET A 1 -0.84 7.67 -22.07
C MET A 1 0.64 8.02 -22.24
N GLU A 2 1.01 9.24 -21.94
CA GLU A 2 2.44 9.61 -21.90
C GLU A 2 3.13 8.84 -20.77
N LYS A 3 4.34 8.33 -21.04
CA LYS A 3 5.10 7.59 -20.02
C LYS A 3 5.49 8.52 -18.89
N ILE A 4 5.35 8.08 -17.67
CA ILE A 4 5.74 8.84 -16.49
C ILE A 4 7.25 9.13 -16.48
N THR A 5 8.04 8.19 -17.02
CA THR A 5 9.49 8.32 -17.14
C THR A 5 9.94 9.47 -18.05
N ALA A 6 9.09 9.96 -18.94
CA ALA A 6 9.36 11.16 -19.74
C ALA A 6 9.43 12.42 -18.86
N GLN A 7 8.68 12.45 -17.77
CA GLN A 7 8.64 13.59 -16.83
C GLN A 7 9.57 13.40 -15.62
N THR A 8 9.67 12.17 -15.12
CA THR A 8 10.41 11.85 -13.90
C THR A 8 11.84 11.37 -14.16
N GLY A 9 12.19 10.96 -15.39
CA GLY A 9 13.34 10.09 -15.63
C GLY A 9 13.11 8.66 -15.17
N PRO A 10 14.14 7.79 -15.23
CA PRO A 10 14.04 6.40 -14.81
C PRO A 10 13.61 6.22 -13.37
N LEU A 11 12.95 5.08 -13.09
CA LEU A 11 12.47 4.69 -11.76
C LEU A 11 13.47 3.74 -11.10
N ALA A 12 13.80 4.00 -9.84
CA ALA A 12 14.63 3.09 -9.05
C ALA A 12 13.87 2.63 -7.80
N PHE A 13 13.99 1.35 -7.49
CA PHE A 13 13.47 0.76 -6.26
C PHE A 13 14.62 0.25 -5.42
N ILE A 14 14.66 0.60 -4.15
CA ILE A 14 15.57 0.02 -3.18
C ILE A 14 14.80 -0.97 -2.32
N GLY A 15 15.02 -2.26 -2.61
CA GLY A 15 14.26 -3.40 -2.12
C GLY A 15 13.36 -4.00 -3.21
N GLY A 16 13.56 -5.29 -3.53
CA GLY A 16 12.84 -6.05 -4.56
C GLY A 16 11.74 -6.97 -4.01
N GLY A 17 11.12 -6.60 -2.88
CA GLY A 17 10.09 -7.41 -2.20
C GLY A 17 8.75 -7.49 -2.96
N ALA A 18 7.77 -8.16 -2.33
CA ALA A 18 6.43 -8.35 -2.92
C ALA A 18 5.70 -7.03 -3.23
N MET A 19 5.89 -6.00 -2.38
CA MET A 19 5.29 -4.68 -2.61
C MET A 19 5.88 -4.00 -3.85
N THR A 20 7.20 -4.01 -3.99
CA THR A 20 7.91 -3.52 -5.20
C THR A 20 7.43 -4.24 -6.45
N GLU A 21 7.34 -5.56 -6.40
CA GLU A 21 6.87 -6.38 -7.53
C GLU A 21 5.44 -6.00 -7.94
N ALA A 22 4.55 -5.81 -6.98
CA ALA A 22 3.17 -5.45 -7.25
C ALA A 22 3.05 -4.03 -7.88
N ILE A 23 3.86 -3.06 -7.40
CA ILE A 23 3.93 -1.72 -8.00
C ILE A 23 4.48 -1.79 -9.42
N ILE A 24 5.57 -2.54 -9.66
CA ILE A 24 6.15 -2.73 -11.00
C ILE A 24 5.13 -3.35 -11.96
N LYS A 25 4.40 -4.37 -11.51
CA LYS A 25 3.33 -4.98 -12.31
C LYS A 25 2.27 -3.96 -12.70
N GLY A 26 1.85 -3.09 -11.78
CA GLY A 26 0.92 -2.00 -12.05
C GLY A 26 1.46 -1.01 -13.08
N ILE A 27 2.69 -0.52 -12.89
CA ILE A 27 3.38 0.41 -13.80
C ILE A 27 3.46 -0.15 -15.22
N LEU A 28 3.94 -1.38 -15.35
CA LEU A 28 4.10 -2.04 -16.66
C LEU A 28 2.75 -2.36 -17.30
N GLY A 29 1.78 -2.85 -16.51
CA GLY A 29 0.43 -3.15 -16.99
C GLY A 29 -0.34 -1.93 -17.50
N ALA A 30 -0.08 -0.77 -16.92
CA ALA A 30 -0.65 0.51 -17.34
C ALA A 30 0.19 1.23 -18.45
N GLY A 31 1.33 0.68 -18.86
CA GLY A 31 2.21 1.27 -19.87
C GLY A 31 2.88 2.57 -19.43
N LEU A 32 3.07 2.78 -18.13
CA LEU A 32 3.61 4.01 -17.55
C LEU A 32 5.13 4.14 -17.69
N ALA A 33 5.84 3.03 -17.88
CA ALA A 33 7.27 2.98 -18.13
C ALA A 33 7.61 1.75 -18.98
N ASP A 34 8.73 1.81 -19.70
CA ASP A 34 9.31 0.60 -20.31
C ASP A 34 10.09 -0.21 -19.28
N PRO A 35 10.16 -1.54 -19.42
CA PRO A 35 10.95 -2.36 -18.51
C PRO A 35 12.39 -1.89 -18.33
N GLY A 36 13.03 -1.41 -19.40
CA GLY A 36 14.41 -0.91 -19.40
C GLY A 36 14.62 0.39 -18.61
N GLU A 37 13.55 1.07 -18.22
CA GLU A 37 13.55 2.32 -17.44
C GLU A 37 13.31 2.07 -15.94
N ILE A 38 13.13 0.80 -15.54
CA ILE A 38 12.89 0.40 -14.15
C ILE A 38 14.12 -0.35 -13.62
N PHE A 39 14.65 0.12 -12.50
CA PHE A 39 15.84 -0.41 -11.84
C PHE A 39 15.48 -0.86 -10.42
N VAL A 40 15.96 -2.04 -9.99
CA VAL A 40 15.70 -2.57 -8.65
C VAL A 40 17.01 -2.95 -7.98
N GLY A 41 17.24 -2.39 -6.80
CA GLY A 41 18.30 -2.80 -5.89
C GLY A 41 17.79 -3.89 -4.93
N GLU A 42 18.38 -5.08 -4.99
CA GLU A 42 17.96 -6.24 -4.21
C GLU A 42 19.18 -7.13 -3.90
N PRO A 43 19.48 -7.42 -2.62
CA PRO A 43 20.65 -8.20 -2.26
C PRO A 43 20.58 -9.66 -2.69
N SER A 44 19.39 -10.23 -2.87
CA SER A 44 19.21 -11.62 -3.29
C SER A 44 19.39 -11.79 -4.81
N ALA A 45 20.46 -12.45 -5.24
CA ALA A 45 20.71 -12.72 -6.65
C ALA A 45 19.57 -13.51 -7.31
N ALA A 46 18.99 -14.49 -6.62
CA ALA A 46 17.86 -15.28 -7.12
C ALA A 46 16.61 -14.40 -7.33
N ARG A 47 16.39 -13.41 -6.43
CA ARG A 47 15.29 -12.46 -6.57
C ARG A 47 15.53 -11.48 -7.72
N CYS A 48 16.75 -11.00 -7.91
CA CYS A 48 17.12 -10.20 -9.08
C CYS A 48 16.83 -10.93 -10.38
N GLU A 49 17.29 -12.20 -10.48
CA GLU A 49 17.07 -13.03 -11.67
C GLU A 49 15.57 -13.26 -11.95
N TYR A 50 14.78 -13.53 -10.92
CA TYR A 50 13.34 -13.67 -11.04
C TYR A 50 12.69 -12.39 -11.61
N LEU A 51 13.00 -11.23 -11.05
CA LEU A 51 12.44 -9.96 -11.48
C LEU A 51 12.83 -9.61 -12.92
N GLN A 52 14.08 -9.86 -13.30
CA GLN A 52 14.58 -9.66 -14.67
C GLN A 52 13.85 -10.57 -15.67
N LYS A 53 13.72 -11.86 -15.37
CA LYS A 53 13.06 -12.83 -16.25
C LYS A 53 11.55 -12.56 -16.38
N THR A 54 10.91 -12.20 -15.28
CA THR A 54 9.45 -12.05 -15.25
C THR A 54 8.98 -10.74 -15.87
N TYR A 55 9.72 -9.64 -15.62
CA TYR A 55 9.27 -8.29 -15.97
C TYR A 55 10.18 -7.58 -16.99
N GLY A 56 11.33 -8.17 -17.35
CA GLY A 56 12.28 -7.55 -18.28
C GLY A 56 13.01 -6.32 -17.73
N ILE A 57 12.87 -6.02 -16.42
CA ILE A 57 13.48 -4.88 -15.74
C ILE A 57 14.95 -5.13 -15.43
N LYS A 58 15.65 -4.09 -14.97
CA LYS A 58 17.04 -4.20 -14.52
C LYS A 58 17.07 -4.37 -12.99
N ALA A 59 17.74 -5.42 -12.50
CA ALA A 59 17.89 -5.66 -11.07
C ALA A 59 19.36 -5.97 -10.73
N SER A 60 19.85 -5.49 -9.59
CA SER A 60 21.25 -5.65 -9.17
C SER A 60 21.37 -5.60 -7.65
N GLY A 61 22.41 -6.26 -7.09
CA GLY A 61 22.81 -6.10 -5.69
C GLY A 61 23.50 -4.76 -5.39
N ASP A 62 23.87 -3.98 -6.41
CA ASP A 62 24.51 -2.68 -6.23
C ASP A 62 23.48 -1.55 -6.26
N ASN A 63 23.03 -1.13 -5.08
CA ASN A 63 22.08 -0.04 -4.91
C ASN A 63 22.59 1.30 -5.51
N LYS A 64 23.90 1.57 -5.47
CA LYS A 64 24.46 2.82 -6.00
C LYS A 64 24.33 2.89 -7.52
N ALA A 65 24.60 1.78 -8.21
CA ALA A 65 24.41 1.69 -9.66
C ALA A 65 22.93 1.86 -10.04
N VAL A 66 22.02 1.35 -9.21
CA VAL A 66 20.57 1.40 -9.43
C VAL A 66 20.01 2.83 -9.34
N VAL A 67 20.45 3.63 -8.37
CA VAL A 67 19.91 4.98 -8.15
C VAL A 67 20.56 6.06 -9.04
N LYS A 68 21.71 5.80 -9.63
CA LYS A 68 22.60 6.79 -10.26
C LYS A 68 21.93 7.70 -11.29
N TYR A 69 20.95 7.21 -12.01
CA TYR A 69 20.28 7.96 -13.09
C TYR A 69 18.78 8.13 -12.83
N ALA A 70 18.29 7.72 -11.66
CA ALA A 70 16.88 7.76 -11.35
C ALA A 70 16.42 9.19 -11.03
N GLY A 71 15.29 9.58 -11.59
CA GLY A 71 14.62 10.82 -11.20
C GLY A 71 13.57 10.61 -10.11
N LEU A 72 13.10 9.37 -9.97
CA LEU A 72 12.19 8.94 -8.89
C LEU A 72 12.74 7.68 -8.24
N ILE A 73 12.94 7.72 -6.91
CA ILE A 73 13.55 6.63 -6.14
C ILE A 73 12.54 6.16 -5.09
N ILE A 74 12.15 4.89 -5.16
CA ILE A 74 11.19 4.27 -4.24
C ILE A 74 11.97 3.45 -3.20
N LEU A 75 11.91 3.87 -1.92
CA LEU A 75 12.45 3.14 -0.79
C LEU A 75 11.43 2.11 -0.32
N ALA A 76 11.73 0.84 -0.55
CA ALA A 76 10.84 -0.29 -0.33
C ALA A 76 11.45 -1.38 0.56
N VAL A 77 12.41 -1.02 1.40
CA VAL A 77 13.01 -1.91 2.39
C VAL A 77 12.14 -1.98 3.65
N LYS A 78 12.41 -2.97 4.50
CA LYS A 78 11.74 -3.05 5.81
C LYS A 78 12.24 -1.92 6.72
N PRO A 79 11.38 -1.29 7.55
CA PRO A 79 11.79 -0.21 8.45
C PRO A 79 12.99 -0.53 9.33
N GLN A 80 13.12 -1.79 9.76
CA GLN A 80 14.18 -2.24 10.67
C GLN A 80 15.59 -2.21 10.05
N VAL A 81 15.68 -2.15 8.73
CA VAL A 81 16.97 -2.13 8.02
C VAL A 81 17.24 -0.79 7.32
N VAL A 82 16.45 0.25 7.59
CA VAL A 82 16.54 1.53 6.89
C VAL A 82 17.96 2.13 6.97
N ASP A 83 18.53 2.22 8.16
CA ASP A 83 19.87 2.81 8.35
C ASP A 83 21.00 1.98 7.70
N ALA A 84 20.81 0.65 7.62
CA ALA A 84 21.78 -0.24 6.96
C ALA A 84 21.61 -0.22 5.42
N ALA A 85 20.39 -0.07 4.94
CA ALA A 85 20.08 -0.10 3.50
C ALA A 85 20.30 1.27 2.82
N ILE A 86 20.04 2.37 3.54
CA ILE A 86 20.13 3.75 3.03
C ILE A 86 21.33 4.43 3.70
N THR A 87 22.52 4.04 3.28
CA THR A 87 23.77 4.61 3.80
C THR A 87 24.02 6.02 3.25
N ALA A 88 24.90 6.78 3.91
CA ALA A 88 25.31 8.10 3.43
C ALA A 88 25.90 8.07 2.01
N GLU A 89 26.64 6.98 1.68
CA GLU A 89 27.19 6.81 0.32
C GLU A 89 26.09 6.52 -0.71
N LEU A 90 25.03 5.81 -0.33
CA LEU A 90 23.89 5.59 -1.22
C LEU A 90 23.15 6.92 -1.45
N ALA A 91 22.87 7.67 -0.38
CA ALA A 91 22.23 8.97 -0.47
C ALA A 91 23.05 9.95 -1.37
N ALA A 92 24.37 9.96 -1.21
CA ALA A 92 25.26 10.76 -2.04
C ALA A 92 25.35 10.31 -3.53
N ALA A 93 24.99 9.06 -3.82
CA ALA A 93 24.93 8.53 -5.19
C ALA A 93 23.61 8.86 -5.91
N MET A 94 22.58 9.29 -5.18
CA MET A 94 21.30 9.72 -5.75
C MET A 94 21.48 11.07 -6.49
N PRO A 95 20.85 11.26 -7.67
CA PRO A 95 20.87 12.57 -8.33
C PRO A 95 20.25 13.65 -7.44
N PRO A 96 20.87 14.83 -7.29
CA PRO A 96 20.39 15.88 -6.37
C PRO A 96 18.94 16.33 -6.62
N GLN A 97 18.45 16.22 -7.86
CA GLN A 97 17.10 16.58 -8.25
C GLN A 97 16.10 15.41 -8.10
N ALA A 98 16.55 14.21 -7.75
CA ALA A 98 15.67 13.06 -7.60
C ALA A 98 14.66 13.27 -6.44
N THR A 99 13.44 12.87 -6.66
CA THR A 99 12.43 12.81 -5.61
C THR A 99 12.41 11.39 -5.01
N VAL A 100 12.40 11.32 -3.70
CA VAL A 100 12.40 10.05 -2.97
C VAL A 100 10.99 9.74 -2.47
N LEU A 101 10.46 8.58 -2.83
CA LEU A 101 9.22 8.04 -2.29
C LEU A 101 9.55 6.95 -1.28
N SER A 102 8.96 7.00 -0.11
CA SER A 102 9.14 5.94 0.90
C SER A 102 7.83 5.22 1.16
N ILE A 103 7.80 3.91 0.90
CA ILE A 103 6.68 3.03 1.29
C ILE A 103 6.94 2.30 2.61
N MET A 104 7.94 2.72 3.37
CA MET A 104 8.31 2.13 4.67
C MET A 104 7.31 2.57 5.74
N GLY A 105 6.59 1.61 6.32
CA GLY A 105 5.73 1.88 7.47
C GLY A 105 6.54 2.35 8.68
N SER A 106 5.96 3.20 9.53
CA SER A 106 6.58 3.73 10.76
C SER A 106 7.88 4.56 10.56
N VAL A 107 8.19 4.98 9.33
CA VAL A 107 9.30 5.91 9.03
C VAL A 107 8.70 7.22 8.58
N ASP A 108 8.81 8.24 9.41
CA ASP A 108 8.25 9.58 9.14
C ASP A 108 9.17 10.45 8.26
N LEU A 109 8.65 11.60 7.82
CA LEU A 109 9.42 12.56 7.01
C LEU A 109 10.68 13.06 7.75
N ALA A 110 10.62 13.21 9.06
CA ALA A 110 11.77 13.66 9.85
C ALA A 110 12.92 12.64 9.77
N LYS A 111 12.63 11.35 9.93
CA LYS A 111 13.62 10.28 9.77
C LYS A 111 14.09 10.16 8.32
N LEU A 112 13.17 10.29 7.34
CA LEU A 112 13.52 10.24 5.92
C LEU A 112 14.50 11.35 5.55
N HIS A 113 14.32 12.58 6.02
CA HIS A 113 15.25 13.69 5.80
C HIS A 113 16.64 13.47 6.45
N GLN A 114 16.72 12.63 7.49
CA GLN A 114 18.03 12.23 8.07
C GLN A 114 18.77 11.24 7.16
N VAL A 115 18.08 10.28 6.55
CA VAL A 115 18.71 9.23 5.74
C VAL A 115 18.90 9.62 4.28
N VAL A 116 18.11 10.56 3.73
CA VAL A 116 18.26 11.12 2.39
C VAL A 116 18.30 12.67 2.43
N PRO A 117 19.33 13.27 3.04
CA PRO A 117 19.41 14.71 3.24
C PRO A 117 19.41 15.46 1.91
N GLY A 118 18.67 16.57 1.87
CA GLY A 118 18.62 17.44 0.69
C GLY A 118 17.59 17.07 -0.37
N HIS A 119 17.09 15.85 -0.39
CA HIS A 119 16.06 15.39 -1.33
C HIS A 119 14.65 15.84 -0.94
N ALA A 120 13.79 16.06 -1.94
CA ALA A 120 12.35 16.16 -1.78
C ALA A 120 11.78 14.75 -1.49
N VAL A 121 10.88 14.62 -0.52
CA VAL A 121 10.42 13.32 -0.04
C VAL A 121 8.90 13.23 -0.06
N ILE A 122 8.38 12.11 -0.55
CA ILE A 122 6.98 11.73 -0.43
C ILE A 122 6.89 10.50 0.48
N ARG A 123 6.22 10.63 1.62
CA ARG A 123 5.85 9.47 2.43
C ARG A 123 4.61 8.82 1.84
N VAL A 124 4.66 7.52 1.63
CA VAL A 124 3.60 6.76 0.95
C VAL A 124 3.18 5.60 1.84
N MET A 125 1.88 5.43 2.03
CA MET A 125 1.31 4.31 2.78
C MET A 125 0.36 3.51 1.90
N PRO A 126 0.85 2.52 1.16
CA PRO A 126 0.05 1.58 0.39
C PRO A 126 -0.45 0.44 1.28
N ASN A 127 -1.34 -0.39 0.74
CA ASN A 127 -1.73 -1.65 1.38
C ASN A 127 -1.63 -2.85 0.43
N THR A 128 -1.69 -4.06 0.97
CA THR A 128 -1.43 -5.29 0.22
C THR A 128 -2.40 -5.58 -0.95
N PRO A 129 -3.68 -5.17 -0.96
CA PRO A 129 -4.57 -5.35 -2.11
C PRO A 129 -4.10 -4.68 -3.41
N LEU A 130 -3.10 -3.79 -3.37
CA LEU A 130 -2.52 -3.23 -4.58
C LEU A 130 -1.97 -4.32 -5.53
N ALA A 131 -1.59 -5.49 -5.02
CA ALA A 131 -1.11 -6.63 -5.82
C ALA A 131 -2.16 -7.18 -6.81
N VAL A 132 -3.42 -6.88 -6.56
CA VAL A 132 -4.56 -7.25 -7.42
C VAL A 132 -5.28 -6.02 -8.01
N GLY A 133 -4.64 -4.86 -7.99
CA GLY A 133 -5.20 -3.61 -8.55
C GLY A 133 -6.34 -3.00 -7.72
N ALA A 134 -6.44 -3.37 -6.45
CA ALA A 134 -7.47 -2.91 -5.51
C ALA A 134 -6.86 -2.30 -4.24
N GLY A 135 -5.69 -1.66 -4.38
CA GLY A 135 -5.00 -0.99 -3.28
C GLY A 135 -5.68 0.31 -2.85
N MET A 136 -5.41 0.70 -1.62
CA MET A 136 -5.61 2.07 -1.14
C MET A 136 -4.26 2.63 -0.74
N THR A 137 -3.86 3.76 -1.31
CA THR A 137 -2.56 4.39 -1.06
C THR A 137 -2.76 5.83 -0.60
N ALA A 138 -2.20 6.19 0.54
CA ALA A 138 -2.07 7.58 0.95
C ALA A 138 -0.67 8.09 0.60
N ILE A 139 -0.58 9.31 0.06
CA ILE A 139 0.68 9.99 -0.22
C ILE A 139 0.75 11.31 0.53
N ALA A 140 1.83 11.54 1.26
CA ALA A 140 2.09 12.74 2.05
C ALA A 140 3.41 13.37 1.57
N PRO A 141 3.36 14.34 0.63
CA PRO A 141 4.54 15.03 0.15
C PRO A 141 5.05 16.04 1.18
N ASP A 142 6.36 16.23 1.25
CA ASP A 142 6.95 17.36 1.93
C ASP A 142 6.79 18.66 1.10
N SER A 143 7.12 19.79 1.71
CA SER A 143 6.98 21.13 1.08
C SER A 143 7.94 21.38 -0.08
N LYS A 144 8.95 20.52 -0.30
CA LYS A 144 9.94 20.66 -1.38
C LYS A 144 9.53 19.91 -2.64
N VAL A 145 8.51 19.05 -2.54
CA VAL A 145 8.07 18.21 -3.67
C VAL A 145 7.35 19.07 -4.69
N ARG A 146 7.79 19.00 -5.93
CA ARG A 146 7.14 19.68 -7.06
C ARG A 146 5.83 18.98 -7.42
N SER A 147 4.85 19.73 -7.90
CA SER A 147 3.53 19.21 -8.29
C SER A 147 3.59 18.04 -9.26
N GLU A 148 4.51 18.11 -10.23
CA GLU A 148 4.70 17.06 -11.24
C GLU A 148 5.12 15.72 -10.60
N MET A 149 5.89 15.76 -9.49
CA MET A 149 6.28 14.54 -8.76
C MET A 149 5.15 13.99 -7.92
N ILE A 150 4.26 14.85 -7.41
CA ILE A 150 3.04 14.42 -6.73
C ILE A 150 2.11 13.71 -7.72
N ASP A 151 1.91 14.29 -8.92
CA ASP A 151 1.09 13.71 -9.96
C ASP A 151 1.69 12.40 -10.49
N ALA A 152 3.02 12.33 -10.58
CA ALA A 152 3.73 11.12 -10.89
C ALA A 152 3.47 10.01 -9.85
N ALA A 153 3.56 10.32 -8.56
CA ALA A 153 3.27 9.39 -7.48
C ALA A 153 1.79 8.92 -7.54
N LYS A 154 0.85 9.85 -7.74
CA LYS A 154 -0.58 9.52 -7.93
C LYS A 154 -0.78 8.56 -9.10
N THR A 155 -0.11 8.79 -10.21
CA THR A 155 -0.22 7.96 -11.41
C THR A 155 0.35 6.56 -11.18
N ILE A 156 1.53 6.46 -10.52
CA ILE A 156 2.14 5.16 -10.18
C ILE A 156 1.20 4.34 -9.30
N PHE A 157 0.77 4.88 -8.17
CA PHE A 157 -0.06 4.12 -7.23
C PHE A 157 -1.50 3.97 -7.72
N GLY A 158 -2.00 4.91 -8.53
CA GLY A 158 -3.28 4.83 -9.23
C GLY A 158 -3.37 3.66 -10.22
N SER A 159 -2.23 3.19 -10.76
CA SER A 159 -2.19 1.95 -11.55
C SER A 159 -2.47 0.68 -10.74
N CYS A 160 -2.46 0.79 -9.40
CA CYS A 160 -2.63 -0.31 -8.47
C CYS A 160 -3.86 -0.16 -7.56
N GLY A 161 -4.69 0.88 -7.74
CA GLY A 161 -5.88 1.14 -6.92
C GLY A 161 -6.17 2.62 -6.74
N GLU A 162 -6.79 2.98 -5.62
CA GLU A 162 -7.13 4.35 -5.27
C GLU A 162 -5.99 5.07 -4.54
N VAL A 163 -5.89 6.41 -4.74
CA VAL A 163 -4.83 7.23 -4.16
C VAL A 163 -5.40 8.52 -3.58
N GLU A 164 -4.99 8.84 -2.35
CA GLU A 164 -5.33 10.09 -1.70
C GLU A 164 -4.07 10.87 -1.30
N VAL A 165 -4.09 12.19 -1.55
CA VAL A 165 -3.05 13.11 -1.07
C VAL A 165 -3.47 13.66 0.28
N VAL A 166 -2.61 13.48 1.28
CA VAL A 166 -2.93 13.79 2.67
C VAL A 166 -1.80 14.56 3.37
N ALA A 167 -2.11 15.19 4.49
CA ALA A 167 -1.08 15.68 5.39
C ALA A 167 -0.37 14.49 6.08
N GLU A 168 0.92 14.61 6.38
CA GLU A 168 1.67 13.56 7.07
C GLU A 168 1.03 13.14 8.39
N SER A 169 0.44 14.09 9.12
CA SER A 169 -0.24 13.83 10.39
C SER A 169 -1.39 12.82 10.30
N ALA A 170 -1.96 12.61 9.11
CA ALA A 170 -3.03 11.64 8.87
C ALA A 170 -2.51 10.21 8.63
N ILE A 171 -1.24 10.03 8.30
CA ILE A 171 -0.68 8.74 7.87
C ILE A 171 -0.85 7.64 8.92
N GLU A 172 -0.70 7.96 10.21
CA GLU A 172 -0.83 6.94 11.27
C GLU A 172 -2.28 6.42 11.38
N ALA A 173 -3.26 7.32 11.33
CA ALA A 173 -4.67 6.92 11.34
C ALA A 173 -5.02 6.12 10.07
N ILE A 174 -4.52 6.55 8.92
CA ILE A 174 -4.69 5.82 7.65
C ILE A 174 -4.02 4.45 7.71
N THR A 175 -2.84 4.35 8.32
CA THR A 175 -2.16 3.06 8.54
C THR A 175 -3.05 2.12 9.35
N ALA A 176 -3.67 2.60 10.42
CA ALA A 176 -4.55 1.79 11.26
C ALA A 176 -5.81 1.34 10.51
N VAL A 177 -6.37 2.17 9.62
CA VAL A 177 -7.61 1.86 8.88
C VAL A 177 -7.33 1.06 7.61
N SER A 178 -6.46 1.55 6.70
CA SER A 178 -6.25 0.93 5.39
C SER A 178 -4.96 0.14 5.30
N GLY A 179 -3.88 0.53 5.99
CA GLY A 179 -2.63 -0.21 6.00
C GLY A 179 -2.77 -1.58 6.68
N CYS A 180 -3.34 -1.61 7.88
CA CYS A 180 -3.61 -2.82 8.65
C CYS A 180 -4.96 -3.46 8.31
N GLY A 181 -5.89 -2.70 7.72
CA GLY A 181 -7.25 -3.10 7.38
C GLY A 181 -7.38 -4.44 6.64
N PRO A 182 -6.52 -4.75 5.64
CA PRO A 182 -6.56 -6.05 4.99
C PRO A 182 -6.46 -7.24 5.95
N GLY A 183 -5.65 -7.11 7.02
CA GLY A 183 -5.56 -8.15 8.06
C GLY A 183 -6.88 -8.37 8.78
N TYR A 184 -7.59 -7.29 9.10
CA TYR A 184 -8.92 -7.38 9.73
C TYR A 184 -9.94 -8.02 8.78
N VAL A 185 -9.93 -7.59 7.52
CA VAL A 185 -10.85 -8.11 6.50
C VAL A 185 -10.61 -9.59 6.23
N PHE A 186 -9.35 -10.05 6.14
CA PHE A 186 -9.06 -11.48 5.98
C PHE A 186 -9.58 -12.31 7.16
N MET A 187 -9.40 -11.83 8.40
CA MET A 187 -9.95 -12.48 9.59
C MET A 187 -11.49 -12.55 9.53
N LEU A 188 -12.16 -11.48 9.12
CA LEU A 188 -13.62 -11.45 9.02
C LEU A 188 -14.14 -12.35 7.88
N ILE A 189 -13.44 -12.41 6.75
CA ILE A 189 -13.77 -13.35 5.65
C ILE A 189 -13.66 -14.80 6.13
N ASP A 190 -12.58 -15.13 6.84
CA ASP A 190 -12.35 -16.47 7.37
C ASP A 190 -13.44 -16.86 8.38
N ALA A 191 -13.74 -15.98 9.34
CA ALA A 191 -14.80 -16.20 10.32
C ALA A 191 -16.19 -16.39 9.68
N LEU A 192 -16.51 -15.58 8.64
CA LEU A 192 -17.77 -15.73 7.91
C LEU A 192 -17.81 -17.03 7.11
N ALA A 193 -16.69 -17.45 6.55
CA ALA A 193 -16.58 -18.74 5.85
C ALA A 193 -16.73 -19.91 6.83
N ASP A 194 -16.14 -19.83 8.03
CA ASP A 194 -16.33 -20.84 9.09
C ASP A 194 -17.80 -20.97 9.50
N ALA A 195 -18.48 -19.85 9.67
CA ALA A 195 -19.93 -19.86 9.96
C ALA A 195 -20.73 -20.50 8.81
N GLY A 196 -20.33 -20.26 7.56
CA GLY A 196 -20.92 -20.90 6.37
C GLY A 196 -20.74 -22.42 6.39
N VAL A 197 -19.54 -22.90 6.76
CA VAL A 197 -19.28 -24.34 6.91
C VAL A 197 -20.12 -24.95 8.03
N ASN A 198 -20.22 -24.26 9.16
CA ASN A 198 -21.09 -24.69 10.26
C ASN A 198 -22.58 -24.77 9.86
N ALA A 199 -23.00 -23.94 8.90
CA ALA A 199 -24.32 -23.96 8.29
C ALA A 199 -24.49 -25.03 7.19
N GLY A 200 -23.46 -25.84 6.90
CA GLY A 200 -23.52 -26.97 5.96
C GLY A 200 -22.94 -26.70 4.58
N LEU A 201 -22.29 -25.54 4.35
CA LEU A 201 -21.65 -25.24 3.05
C LEU A 201 -20.28 -25.94 2.93
N PRO A 202 -19.90 -26.41 1.72
CA PRO A 202 -18.54 -26.84 1.47
C PRO A 202 -17.54 -25.68 1.69
N ARG A 203 -16.37 -25.94 2.29
CA ARG A 203 -15.34 -24.95 2.65
C ARG A 203 -14.98 -24.00 1.49
N ALA A 204 -14.67 -24.54 0.31
CA ALA A 204 -14.29 -23.75 -0.84
C ALA A 204 -15.40 -22.77 -1.30
N LEU A 205 -16.65 -23.21 -1.24
CA LEU A 205 -17.81 -22.37 -1.54
C LEU A 205 -17.99 -21.28 -0.48
N ALA A 206 -17.91 -21.63 0.80
CA ALA A 206 -18.05 -20.69 1.92
C ALA A 206 -17.00 -19.54 1.82
N ILE A 207 -15.74 -19.87 1.58
CA ILE A 207 -14.68 -18.88 1.37
C ILE A 207 -15.01 -17.96 0.17
N LYS A 208 -15.40 -18.52 -0.97
CA LYS A 208 -15.74 -17.74 -2.17
C LYS A 208 -16.91 -16.78 -1.89
N LEU A 209 -17.95 -17.25 -1.24
CA LEU A 209 -19.13 -16.43 -0.90
C LEU A 209 -18.75 -15.30 0.05
N ALA A 210 -18.02 -15.58 1.12
CA ALA A 210 -17.57 -14.57 2.07
C ALA A 210 -16.70 -13.51 1.38
N ALA A 211 -15.66 -13.92 0.67
CA ALA A 211 -14.76 -13.02 -0.01
C ALA A 211 -15.48 -12.12 -1.03
N GLN A 212 -16.37 -12.68 -1.87
CA GLN A 212 -17.13 -11.92 -2.85
C GLN A 212 -18.12 -10.95 -2.17
N THR A 213 -18.70 -11.33 -1.04
CA THR A 213 -19.60 -10.45 -0.28
C THR A 213 -18.86 -9.23 0.25
N PHE A 214 -17.69 -9.40 0.87
CA PHE A 214 -16.87 -8.27 1.33
C PHE A 214 -16.45 -7.35 0.16
N ALA A 215 -15.93 -7.94 -0.93
CA ALA A 215 -15.49 -7.17 -2.10
C ALA A 215 -16.64 -6.38 -2.73
N GLY A 216 -17.80 -7.02 -2.93
CA GLY A 216 -18.98 -6.38 -3.50
C GLY A 216 -19.57 -5.28 -2.63
N SER A 217 -19.63 -5.49 -1.33
CA SER A 217 -20.14 -4.49 -0.38
C SER A 217 -19.22 -3.27 -0.31
N GLY A 218 -17.90 -3.46 -0.27
CA GLY A 218 -16.93 -2.37 -0.34
C GLY A 218 -17.04 -1.57 -1.64
N LYS A 219 -17.16 -2.28 -2.77
CA LYS A 219 -17.35 -1.66 -4.09
C LYS A 219 -18.62 -0.82 -4.15
N MET A 220 -19.73 -1.30 -3.58
CA MET A 220 -20.98 -0.54 -3.52
C MET A 220 -20.82 0.78 -2.76
N VAL A 221 -20.11 0.79 -1.63
CA VAL A 221 -19.84 2.02 -0.86
C VAL A 221 -19.06 3.03 -1.71
N LEU A 222 -18.02 2.59 -2.42
CA LEU A 222 -17.18 3.46 -3.24
C LEU A 222 -17.91 4.01 -4.46
N GLU A 223 -18.66 3.18 -5.18
CA GLU A 223 -19.33 3.58 -6.43
C GLU A 223 -20.61 4.39 -6.22
N THR A 224 -21.33 4.12 -5.14
CA THR A 224 -22.59 4.85 -4.89
C THR A 224 -22.39 6.11 -4.06
N ALA A 225 -21.26 6.24 -3.36
CA ALA A 225 -20.99 7.29 -2.37
C ALA A 225 -22.09 7.41 -1.28
N LEU A 226 -22.94 6.40 -1.12
CA LEU A 226 -23.96 6.37 -0.08
C LEU A 226 -23.33 6.02 1.27
N HIS A 227 -23.86 6.61 2.34
CA HIS A 227 -23.42 6.26 3.67
C HIS A 227 -23.67 4.76 3.96
N PRO A 228 -22.70 4.00 4.54
CA PRO A 228 -22.84 2.55 4.78
C PRO A 228 -24.13 2.16 5.53
N ALA A 229 -24.65 3.03 6.43
CA ALA A 229 -25.91 2.79 7.09
C ALA A 229 -27.11 2.78 6.13
N GLN A 230 -27.12 3.63 5.11
CA GLN A 230 -28.17 3.66 4.09
C GLN A 230 -28.14 2.38 3.24
N LEU A 231 -26.95 1.91 2.85
CA LEU A 231 -26.80 0.63 2.13
C LEU A 231 -27.24 -0.55 3.00
N ARG A 232 -26.92 -0.54 4.31
CA ARG A 232 -27.40 -1.55 5.26
C ARG A 232 -28.92 -1.56 5.33
N ASP A 233 -29.56 -0.38 5.41
CA ASP A 233 -31.02 -0.27 5.52
C ASP A 233 -31.72 -0.83 4.26
N GLN A 234 -31.13 -0.71 3.06
CA GLN A 234 -31.65 -1.30 1.83
C GLN A 234 -31.74 -2.82 1.83
N VAL A 235 -30.92 -3.50 2.65
CA VAL A 235 -30.91 -4.95 2.76
C VAL A 235 -31.54 -5.47 4.05
N THR A 236 -32.19 -4.60 4.84
CA THR A 236 -32.85 -4.94 6.11
C THR A 236 -34.35 -4.66 6.03
N SER A 237 -35.14 -5.72 5.84
CA SER A 237 -36.61 -5.63 5.93
C SER A 237 -37.08 -5.77 7.39
N PRO A 238 -38.24 -5.20 7.76
CA PRO A 238 -38.82 -5.34 9.10
C PRO A 238 -38.99 -6.83 9.49
N GLY A 239 -38.38 -7.24 10.61
CA GLY A 239 -38.39 -8.62 11.08
C GLY A 239 -37.64 -9.64 10.22
N GLY A 240 -36.86 -9.17 9.23
CA GLY A 240 -36.14 -10.04 8.28
C GLY A 240 -34.90 -10.74 8.88
N THR A 241 -34.32 -11.65 8.09
CA THR A 241 -33.14 -12.45 8.51
C THR A 241 -31.89 -11.60 8.63
N THR A 242 -31.70 -10.60 7.77
CA THR A 242 -30.53 -9.72 7.81
C THR A 242 -30.46 -8.91 9.09
N ILE A 243 -31.59 -8.31 9.53
CA ILE A 243 -31.58 -7.51 10.77
C ILE A 243 -31.38 -8.40 12.01
N ALA A 244 -31.85 -9.65 12.00
CA ALA A 244 -31.61 -10.62 13.08
C ALA A 244 -30.09 -10.96 13.15
N GLY A 245 -29.42 -11.17 12.00
CA GLY A 245 -27.98 -11.38 11.92
C GLY A 245 -27.19 -10.19 12.44
N ILE A 246 -27.56 -8.96 12.00
CA ILE A 246 -26.93 -7.72 12.48
C ILE A 246 -27.07 -7.58 13.99
N HIS A 247 -28.26 -7.84 14.54
CA HIS A 247 -28.49 -7.78 15.99
C HIS A 247 -27.57 -8.74 16.76
N ALA A 248 -27.35 -9.95 16.24
CA ALA A 248 -26.42 -10.89 16.84
C ALA A 248 -24.96 -10.38 16.84
N LEU A 249 -24.52 -9.73 15.75
CA LEU A 249 -23.19 -9.11 15.66
C LEU A 249 -23.05 -7.92 16.63
N GLU A 250 -24.07 -7.06 16.72
CA GLU A 250 -24.06 -5.92 17.67
C GLU A 250 -23.95 -6.41 19.12
N ASN A 251 -24.69 -7.47 19.49
CA ASN A 251 -24.63 -8.07 20.83
C ASN A 251 -23.25 -8.67 21.17
N ARG A 252 -22.42 -8.96 20.17
CA ARG A 252 -21.02 -9.42 20.33
C ARG A 252 -20.01 -8.29 20.28
N GLY A 253 -20.44 -7.04 20.16
CA GLY A 253 -19.57 -5.88 20.21
C GLY A 253 -18.66 -5.69 18.99
N VAL A 254 -19.07 -6.16 17.80
CA VAL A 254 -18.24 -6.05 16.57
C VAL A 254 -17.81 -4.61 16.28
N ARG A 255 -18.69 -3.61 16.55
CA ARG A 255 -18.30 -2.19 16.40
C ARG A 255 -17.20 -1.81 17.37
N ALA A 256 -17.32 -2.15 18.65
CA ALA A 256 -16.32 -1.87 19.66
C ALA A 256 -14.97 -2.51 19.28
N ALA A 257 -14.99 -3.76 18.81
CA ALA A 257 -13.79 -4.45 18.36
C ALA A 257 -13.06 -3.71 17.21
N MET A 258 -13.77 -3.05 16.28
CA MET A 258 -13.15 -2.24 15.23
C MET A 258 -12.47 -0.99 15.80
N TYR A 259 -13.09 -0.31 16.79
CA TYR A 259 -12.45 0.81 17.49
C TYR A 259 -11.18 0.35 18.22
N ASP A 260 -11.27 -0.76 18.97
CA ASP A 260 -10.15 -1.30 19.73
C ASP A 260 -8.98 -1.69 18.82
N ALA A 261 -9.26 -2.28 17.65
CA ALA A 261 -8.24 -2.64 16.67
C ALA A 261 -7.47 -1.40 16.17
N VAL A 262 -8.17 -0.31 15.83
CA VAL A 262 -7.55 0.94 15.39
C VAL A 262 -6.71 1.55 16.52
N LEU A 263 -7.23 1.64 17.75
CA LEU A 263 -6.52 2.17 18.91
C LEU A 263 -5.25 1.37 19.22
N ALA A 264 -5.33 0.04 19.18
CA ALA A 264 -4.18 -0.84 19.41
C ALA A 264 -3.05 -0.62 18.39
N VAL A 265 -3.40 -0.37 17.12
CA VAL A 265 -2.40 -0.05 16.08
C VAL A 265 -1.75 1.29 16.37
N LEU A 266 -2.52 2.34 16.71
CA LEU A 266 -1.99 3.66 17.04
C LEU A 266 -1.04 3.60 18.22
N GLU A 267 -1.43 2.93 19.30
CA GLU A 267 -0.56 2.74 20.47
C GLU A 267 0.74 1.97 20.13
N ARG A 268 0.62 0.97 19.26
CA ARG A 268 1.81 0.21 18.82
C ARG A 268 2.73 1.05 17.94
N SER A 269 2.17 1.86 17.04
CA SER A 269 2.94 2.78 16.19
C SER A 269 3.75 3.77 17.03
N GLU A 270 3.15 4.39 18.04
CA GLU A 270 3.85 5.30 18.96
C GLU A 270 5.03 4.60 19.68
N LYS A 271 4.84 3.37 20.15
CA LYS A 271 5.91 2.58 20.77
C LYS A 271 7.04 2.20 19.82
N LEU A 272 6.81 2.20 18.52
CA LEU A 272 7.83 1.90 17.50
C LEU A 272 8.63 3.14 17.10
N LYS A 273 8.05 4.34 17.15
CA LYS A 273 8.75 5.61 16.90
C LYS A 273 9.76 5.97 17.99
N GLY A 274 9.54 5.52 19.21
CA GLY A 274 10.42 5.78 20.35
C GLY A 274 11.62 4.83 20.49
N LYS A 275 11.84 3.98 19.50
CA LYS A 275 12.98 3.05 19.44
C LYS A 275 13.87 3.35 18.24
#